data_e1b1e7186d2d7a035a15f4f7ce35ee66
#
_entry.id   e1b1e7186d2d7a035a15f4f7ce35ee66
#
_cell.length_a   1.000
_cell.length_b   1.000
_cell.length_c   1.000
_cell.angle_alpha   90.00
_cell.angle_beta   90.00
_cell.angle_gamma   90.00
#
_symmetry.space_group_name_H-M   'P 1'
#
loop_
_entity.id
_entity.type
_entity.pdbx_description
1 polymer ?
#
loop_
_entity_poly.entity_id
_entity_poly.type
_entity_poly.pdbx_seq_one_letter_code
_entity_poly.pdbx_strand_id
1 'polypeptide(L)'
;FCPVAMAAELLCTRWTMVLLRELVAGSTRFNDLRRGVPRMSPALLSQRLKDLEAAGIVRRRAVQGEQGVYDYQLTEAGRELEPIVMSMGFWGQRWVESNLTLKNLDPSLLMWDIRRNLNPEPLPPRRSLYPPPPTRSPPDQPAQTRTPSRRRR
;
A
#
# COMPACT_ATOMS: atom_id res chain seq x y z
N PHE A 1 2.10 -35.30 10.70
CA PHE A 1 1.51 -34.44 9.67
C PHE A 1 1.22 -33.06 10.30
N CYS A 2 1.85 -32.00 9.81
CA CYS A 2 1.73 -30.67 10.43
C CYS A 2 0.87 -29.76 9.53
N PRO A 3 -0.35 -29.37 9.94
CA PRO A 3 -1.20 -28.47 9.16
C PRO A 3 -0.55 -27.13 8.87
N VAL A 4 0.30 -26.62 9.79
CA VAL A 4 1.06 -25.38 9.59
C VAL A 4 2.06 -25.52 8.45
N ALA A 5 2.75 -26.66 8.33
CA ALA A 5 3.67 -26.89 7.22
C ALA A 5 2.94 -26.90 5.88
N MET A 6 1.78 -27.55 5.80
CA MET A 6 0.95 -27.56 4.58
C MET A 6 0.53 -26.14 4.17
N ALA A 7 0.06 -25.34 5.12
CA ALA A 7 -0.30 -23.94 4.86
C ALA A 7 0.93 -23.13 4.43
N ALA A 8 2.09 -23.38 5.05
CA ALA A 8 3.33 -22.67 4.74
C ALA A 8 3.83 -22.95 3.32
N GLU A 9 3.70 -24.17 2.80
CA GLU A 9 4.05 -24.49 1.40
C GLU A 9 3.32 -23.59 0.40
N LEU A 10 2.07 -23.27 0.67
CA LEU A 10 1.28 -22.38 -0.17
C LEU A 10 1.53 -20.90 0.14
N LEU A 11 1.45 -20.51 1.42
CA LEU A 11 1.38 -19.12 1.85
C LEU A 11 2.75 -18.46 1.97
N CYS A 12 3.81 -19.21 2.33
CA CYS A 12 5.14 -18.66 2.58
C CYS A 12 5.99 -18.53 1.30
N THR A 13 5.42 -18.80 0.13
CA THR A 13 6.11 -18.47 -1.12
C THR A 13 6.21 -16.95 -1.28
N ARG A 14 7.38 -16.51 -1.79
CA ARG A 14 7.67 -15.07 -1.92
C ARG A 14 6.53 -14.33 -2.62
N TRP A 15 6.12 -13.21 -2.04
CA TRP A 15 5.06 -12.29 -2.49
C TRP A 15 3.62 -12.76 -2.26
N THR A 16 3.37 -14.03 -1.94
CA THR A 16 2.00 -14.54 -1.80
C THR A 16 1.20 -13.81 -0.73
N MET A 17 1.77 -13.61 0.46
CA MET A 17 1.09 -12.89 1.55
C MET A 17 0.81 -11.43 1.21
N VAL A 18 1.73 -10.76 0.47
CA VAL A 18 1.51 -9.37 0.02
C VAL A 18 0.42 -9.30 -1.06
N LEU A 19 0.35 -10.29 -1.95
CA LEU A 19 -0.72 -10.40 -2.93
C LEU A 19 -2.08 -10.68 -2.27
N LEU A 20 -2.13 -11.57 -1.28
CA LEU A 20 -3.34 -11.84 -0.48
C LEU A 20 -3.82 -10.57 0.24
N ARG A 21 -2.91 -9.76 0.79
CA ARG A 21 -3.26 -8.46 1.37
C ARG A 21 -4.00 -7.57 0.36
N GLU A 22 -3.54 -7.51 -0.89
CA GLU A 22 -4.19 -6.72 -1.94
C GLU A 22 -5.60 -7.24 -2.28
N LEU A 23 -5.76 -8.56 -2.34
CA LEU A 23 -7.07 -9.19 -2.58
C LEU A 23 -8.03 -8.96 -1.41
N VAL A 24 -7.56 -9.08 -0.17
CA VAL A 24 -8.32 -8.76 1.06
C VAL A 24 -8.73 -7.28 1.07
N ALA A 25 -7.86 -6.40 0.65
CA ALA A 25 -8.14 -4.97 0.52
C ALA A 25 -9.08 -4.61 -0.65
N GLY A 26 -9.60 -5.61 -1.39
CA GLY A 26 -10.62 -5.44 -2.43
C GLY A 26 -10.10 -5.21 -3.84
N SER A 27 -8.79 -5.31 -4.09
CA SER A 27 -8.26 -5.27 -5.46
C SER A 27 -8.63 -6.56 -6.20
N THR A 28 -9.33 -6.47 -7.33
CA THR A 28 -9.78 -7.62 -8.12
C THR A 28 -9.17 -7.66 -9.52
N ARG A 29 -8.81 -6.51 -10.08
CA ARG A 29 -8.23 -6.45 -11.44
C ARG A 29 -6.73 -6.67 -11.43
N PHE A 30 -6.21 -7.34 -12.44
CA PHE A 30 -4.77 -7.61 -12.58
C PHE A 30 -3.92 -6.33 -12.44
N ASN A 31 -4.34 -5.24 -13.10
CA ASN A 31 -3.60 -3.98 -13.06
C ASN A 31 -3.65 -3.30 -11.68
N ASP A 32 -4.73 -3.48 -10.92
CA ASP A 32 -4.85 -2.95 -9.58
C ASP A 32 -4.00 -3.75 -8.58
N LEU A 33 -4.04 -5.06 -8.68
CA LEU A 33 -3.14 -5.95 -7.95
C LEU A 33 -1.66 -5.59 -8.23
N ARG A 34 -1.30 -5.37 -9.49
CA ARG A 34 0.05 -4.96 -9.87
C ARG A 34 0.48 -3.63 -9.24
N ARG A 35 -0.43 -2.65 -9.13
CA ARG A 35 -0.16 -1.37 -8.45
C ARG A 35 0.11 -1.56 -6.95
N GLY A 36 -0.61 -2.47 -6.31
CA GLY A 36 -0.42 -2.80 -4.90
C GLY A 36 0.85 -3.60 -4.60
N VAL A 37 1.44 -4.26 -5.61
CA VAL A 37 2.69 -5.03 -5.48
C VAL A 37 3.75 -4.58 -6.51
N PRO A 38 4.20 -3.32 -6.50
CA PRO A 38 5.01 -2.73 -7.57
C PRO A 38 6.36 -3.40 -7.77
N ARG A 39 6.90 -4.08 -6.77
CA ARG A 39 8.16 -4.83 -6.83
C ARG A 39 8.02 -6.25 -7.40
N MET A 40 6.79 -6.69 -7.68
CA MET A 40 6.51 -7.99 -8.26
C MET A 40 6.43 -7.86 -9.78
N SER A 41 7.16 -8.70 -10.51
CA SER A 41 7.05 -8.69 -11.98
C SER A 41 5.66 -9.18 -12.42
N PRO A 42 5.14 -8.71 -13.58
CA PRO A 42 3.85 -9.17 -14.09
C PRO A 42 3.78 -10.68 -14.30
N ALA A 43 4.88 -11.29 -14.74
CA ALA A 43 4.97 -12.74 -14.94
C ALA A 43 4.81 -13.49 -13.61
N LEU A 44 5.50 -13.02 -12.55
CA LEU A 44 5.41 -13.62 -11.23
C LEU A 44 4.01 -13.42 -10.62
N LEU A 45 3.40 -12.23 -10.79
CA LEU A 45 2.03 -11.97 -10.37
C LEU A 45 1.05 -12.94 -11.03
N SER A 46 1.18 -13.12 -12.35
CA SER A 46 0.35 -14.08 -13.10
C SER A 46 0.54 -15.51 -12.59
N GLN A 47 1.78 -15.91 -12.31
CA GLN A 47 2.05 -17.25 -11.75
C GLN A 47 1.43 -17.43 -10.37
N ARG A 48 1.61 -16.46 -9.45
CA ARG A 48 1.03 -16.55 -8.10
C ARG A 48 -0.51 -16.57 -8.11
N LEU A 49 -1.14 -15.83 -9.02
CA LEU A 49 -2.60 -15.89 -9.18
C LEU A 49 -3.07 -17.26 -9.65
N LYS A 50 -2.33 -17.91 -10.56
CA LYS A 50 -2.60 -19.29 -10.98
C LYS A 50 -2.40 -20.29 -9.85
N ASP A 51 -1.33 -20.13 -9.07
CA ASP A 51 -1.04 -21.02 -7.93
C ASP A 51 -2.18 -20.93 -6.89
N LEU A 52 -2.64 -19.72 -6.57
CA LEU A 52 -3.76 -19.46 -5.67
C LEU A 52 -5.11 -19.96 -6.23
N GLU A 53 -5.32 -19.86 -7.55
CA GLU A 53 -6.48 -20.40 -8.22
C GLU A 53 -6.49 -21.94 -8.15
N ALA A 54 -5.36 -22.58 -8.43
CA ALA A 54 -5.21 -24.04 -8.34
C ALA A 54 -5.40 -24.56 -6.91
N ALA A 55 -5.00 -23.77 -5.89
CA ALA A 55 -5.21 -24.08 -4.49
C ALA A 55 -6.64 -23.78 -3.98
N GLY A 56 -7.51 -23.26 -4.83
CA GLY A 56 -8.90 -22.92 -4.45
C GLY A 56 -9.04 -21.69 -3.56
N ILE A 57 -8.00 -20.87 -3.42
CA ILE A 57 -7.99 -19.64 -2.61
C ILE A 57 -8.58 -18.46 -3.38
N VAL A 58 -8.33 -18.44 -4.68
CA VAL A 58 -8.79 -17.39 -5.62
C VAL A 58 -9.59 -18.04 -6.72
N ARG A 59 -10.61 -17.36 -7.20
CA ARG A 59 -11.31 -17.71 -8.44
C ARG A 59 -11.14 -16.59 -9.45
N ARG A 60 -10.91 -16.98 -10.70
CA ARG A 60 -10.86 -16.06 -11.84
C ARG A 60 -12.22 -16.04 -12.54
N ARG A 61 -12.76 -14.89 -12.82
CA ARG A 61 -14.00 -14.70 -13.59
C ARG A 61 -13.74 -13.79 -14.77
N ALA A 62 -14.24 -14.16 -15.93
CA ALA A 62 -14.27 -13.30 -17.10
C ALA A 62 -15.23 -12.12 -16.82
N VAL A 63 -14.82 -10.93 -17.23
CA VAL A 63 -15.65 -9.74 -17.10
C VAL A 63 -16.57 -9.65 -18.30
N GLN A 64 -17.87 -9.47 -18.05
CA GLN A 64 -18.82 -9.32 -19.14
C GLN A 64 -18.54 -8.06 -19.93
N GLY A 65 -18.52 -8.21 -21.27
CA GLY A 65 -18.27 -7.09 -22.19
C GLY A 65 -16.80 -6.73 -22.43
N GLU A 66 -15.85 -7.33 -21.72
CA GLU A 66 -14.42 -7.06 -21.88
C GLU A 66 -13.68 -8.34 -22.26
N GLN A 67 -13.36 -8.55 -23.55
CA GLN A 67 -12.62 -9.74 -23.99
C GLN A 67 -11.21 -9.79 -23.38
N GLY A 68 -10.86 -10.96 -22.80
CA GLY A 68 -9.53 -11.19 -22.21
C GLY A 68 -9.30 -10.53 -20.86
N VAL A 69 -10.32 -9.87 -20.29
CA VAL A 69 -10.24 -9.24 -18.96
C VAL A 69 -10.86 -10.13 -17.90
N TYR A 70 -10.14 -10.29 -16.79
CA TYR A 70 -10.54 -11.15 -15.68
C TYR A 70 -10.52 -10.41 -14.36
N ASP A 71 -11.47 -10.78 -13.49
CA ASP A 71 -11.49 -10.44 -12.08
C ASP A 71 -10.99 -11.63 -11.26
N TYR A 72 -10.19 -11.34 -10.26
CA TYR A 72 -9.68 -12.27 -9.27
C TYR A 72 -10.37 -12.01 -7.94
N GLN A 73 -11.09 -12.99 -7.43
CA GLN A 73 -11.89 -12.87 -6.21
C GLN A 73 -11.49 -13.96 -5.23
N LEU A 74 -11.41 -13.61 -3.94
CA LEU A 74 -11.22 -14.59 -2.89
C LEU A 74 -12.42 -15.54 -2.84
N THR A 75 -12.15 -16.84 -2.70
CA THR A 75 -13.14 -17.85 -2.35
C THR A 75 -13.50 -17.75 -0.87
N GLU A 76 -14.34 -18.62 -0.36
CA GLU A 76 -14.60 -18.74 1.09
C GLU A 76 -13.30 -19.05 1.84
N ALA A 77 -12.56 -20.08 1.44
CA ALA A 77 -11.25 -20.41 1.99
C ALA A 77 -10.25 -19.24 1.89
N GLY A 78 -10.30 -18.47 0.80
CA GLY A 78 -9.46 -17.27 0.63
C GLY A 78 -9.83 -16.16 1.62
N ARG A 79 -11.11 -15.95 1.91
CA ARG A 79 -11.57 -14.97 2.91
C ARG A 79 -11.18 -15.34 4.33
N GLU A 80 -11.16 -16.63 4.66
CA GLU A 80 -10.68 -17.09 5.97
C GLU A 80 -9.20 -16.79 6.23
N LEU A 81 -8.41 -16.45 5.20
CA LEU A 81 -7.03 -16.00 5.34
C LEU A 81 -6.91 -14.54 5.80
N GLU A 82 -7.98 -13.74 5.73
CA GLU A 82 -7.95 -12.32 6.12
C GLU A 82 -7.38 -12.10 7.55
N PRO A 83 -7.88 -12.78 8.60
CA PRO A 83 -7.34 -12.58 9.95
C PRO A 83 -5.85 -12.98 10.06
N ILE A 84 -5.39 -13.95 9.28
CA ILE A 84 -3.98 -14.37 9.25
C ILE A 84 -3.12 -13.27 8.63
N VAL A 85 -3.54 -12.73 7.49
CA VAL A 85 -2.86 -11.62 6.79
C VAL A 85 -2.79 -10.38 7.69
N MET A 86 -3.91 -10.03 8.35
CA MET A 86 -3.97 -8.87 9.25
C MET A 86 -3.09 -9.06 10.48
N SER A 87 -3.14 -10.24 11.11
CA SER A 87 -2.30 -10.55 12.28
C SER A 87 -0.81 -10.50 11.95
N MET A 88 -0.42 -10.99 10.77
CA MET A 88 0.96 -10.89 10.27
C MET A 88 1.37 -9.42 10.06
N GLY A 89 0.47 -8.58 9.54
CA GLY A 89 0.69 -7.15 9.38
C GLY A 89 0.91 -6.43 10.72
N PHE A 90 0.05 -6.68 11.71
CA PHE A 90 0.18 -6.11 13.06
C PHE A 90 1.47 -6.58 13.76
N TRP A 91 1.81 -7.86 13.62
CA TRP A 91 3.06 -8.38 14.16
C TRP A 91 4.27 -7.70 13.51
N GLY A 92 4.25 -7.58 12.17
CA GLY A 92 5.31 -6.91 11.42
C GLY A 92 5.49 -5.44 11.80
N GLN A 93 4.38 -4.71 11.95
CA GLN A 93 4.42 -3.31 12.37
C GLN A 93 5.01 -3.13 13.77
N ARG A 94 4.73 -4.07 14.67
CA ARG A 94 5.17 -3.98 16.07
C ARG A 94 6.63 -4.39 16.27
N TRP A 95 7.11 -5.41 15.54
CA TRP A 95 8.34 -6.09 15.85
C TRP A 95 9.43 -6.01 14.77
N VAL A 96 9.05 -5.71 13.53
CA VAL A 96 10.03 -5.55 12.45
C VAL A 96 10.46 -4.09 12.40
N GLU A 97 11.70 -3.84 12.82
CA GLU A 97 12.30 -2.52 12.62
C GLU A 97 12.38 -2.23 11.12
N SER A 98 11.56 -1.33 10.67
CA SER A 98 11.65 -0.84 9.31
C SER A 98 12.64 0.33 9.30
N ASN A 99 13.82 0.14 8.70
CA ASN A 99 14.65 1.24 8.25
C ASN A 99 13.93 1.98 7.11
N LEU A 100 12.77 2.59 7.45
CA LEU A 100 12.01 3.42 6.53
C LEU A 100 12.79 4.72 6.31
N THR A 101 13.80 4.67 5.46
CA THR A 101 14.36 5.88 4.89
C THR A 101 13.42 6.37 3.80
N LEU A 102 13.35 7.69 3.57
CA LEU A 102 12.57 8.30 2.48
C LEU A 102 12.85 7.65 1.11
N LYS A 103 14.05 7.07 0.95
CA LYS A 103 14.43 6.30 -0.26
C LYS A 103 13.65 4.99 -0.45
N ASN A 104 13.10 4.43 0.62
CA ASN A 104 12.37 3.15 0.62
C ASN A 104 10.84 3.35 0.56
N LEU A 105 10.36 4.58 0.70
CA LEU A 105 8.95 4.90 0.55
C LEU A 105 8.62 4.98 -0.95
N ASP A 106 7.61 4.23 -1.36
CA ASP A 106 7.03 4.35 -2.69
C ASP A 106 5.78 5.26 -2.60
N PRO A 107 5.87 6.52 -3.05
CA PRO A 107 4.74 7.45 -2.98
C PRO A 107 3.52 6.93 -3.76
N SER A 108 3.73 6.16 -4.83
CA SER A 108 2.66 5.61 -5.65
C SER A 108 1.84 4.58 -4.87
N LEU A 109 2.51 3.75 -4.05
CA LEU A 109 1.85 2.78 -3.20
C LEU A 109 1.06 3.45 -2.08
N LEU A 110 1.63 4.49 -1.45
CA LEU A 110 0.93 5.29 -0.45
C LEU A 110 -0.34 5.94 -1.04
N MET A 111 -0.21 6.56 -2.21
CA MET A 111 -1.35 7.17 -2.90
C MET A 111 -2.41 6.14 -3.32
N TRP A 112 -1.97 4.93 -3.68
CA TRP A 112 -2.87 3.82 -3.99
C TRP A 112 -3.69 3.41 -2.76
N ASP A 113 -3.04 3.25 -1.60
CA ASP A 113 -3.71 2.89 -0.35
C ASP A 113 -4.65 4.00 0.14
N ILE A 114 -4.24 5.25 0.09
CA ILE A 114 -5.08 6.40 0.44
C ILE A 114 -6.33 6.41 -0.43
N ARG A 115 -6.17 6.31 -1.76
CA ARG A 115 -7.28 6.41 -2.71
C ARG A 115 -8.38 5.37 -2.47
N ARG A 116 -8.03 4.13 -2.13
CA ARG A 116 -9.02 3.06 -1.92
C ARG A 116 -9.67 3.08 -0.54
N ASN A 117 -8.99 3.68 0.46
CA ASN A 117 -9.50 3.78 1.83
C ASN A 117 -10.18 5.12 2.13
N LEU A 118 -10.15 6.06 1.19
CA LEU A 118 -10.74 7.38 1.37
C LEU A 118 -12.25 7.30 1.14
N ASN A 119 -13.02 7.66 2.17
CA ASN A 119 -14.46 7.81 2.00
C ASN A 119 -14.74 9.11 1.23
N PRO A 120 -15.31 9.08 0.02
CA PRO A 120 -15.56 10.26 -0.78
C PRO A 120 -16.76 11.11 -0.29
N GLU A 121 -17.67 10.56 0.53
CA GLU A 121 -18.90 11.22 0.92
C GLU A 121 -18.74 12.59 1.61
N PRO A 122 -17.75 12.78 2.53
CA PRO A 122 -17.53 14.09 3.14
C PRO A 122 -16.71 15.05 2.28
N LEU A 123 -16.24 14.62 1.11
CA LEU A 123 -15.43 15.48 0.23
C LEU A 123 -16.31 16.43 -0.57
N PRO A 124 -15.94 17.72 -0.70
CA PRO A 124 -16.70 18.66 -1.52
C PRO A 124 -16.69 18.22 -2.99
N PRO A 125 -17.80 18.43 -3.73
CA PRO A 125 -17.95 17.96 -5.12
C PRO A 125 -17.02 18.67 -6.12
N ARG A 126 -16.22 19.64 -5.68
CA ARG A 126 -15.21 20.34 -6.47
C ARG A 126 -13.82 19.95 -6.04
N ARG A 127 -12.88 19.89 -7.01
CA ARG A 127 -11.45 19.76 -6.75
C ARG A 127 -11.01 20.81 -5.73
N SER A 128 -10.82 20.41 -4.49
CA SER A 128 -10.17 21.26 -3.48
C SER A 128 -8.67 21.14 -3.73
N LEU A 129 -8.09 22.17 -4.34
CA LEU A 129 -6.66 22.38 -4.25
C LEU A 129 -6.42 22.83 -2.80
N TYR A 130 -5.77 22.01 -2.02
CA TYR A 130 -5.29 22.43 -0.71
C TYR A 130 -4.42 23.67 -0.93
N PRO A 131 -4.73 24.83 -0.33
CA PRO A 131 -3.81 25.95 -0.42
C PRO A 131 -2.45 25.48 0.14
N PRO A 132 -1.32 25.87 -0.46
CA PRO A 132 -0.02 25.54 0.10
C PRO A 132 -0.01 26.01 1.56
N PRO A 133 0.59 25.24 2.50
CA PRO A 133 0.71 25.68 3.89
C PRO A 133 1.32 27.08 3.89
N PRO A 134 0.83 27.98 4.77
CA PRO A 134 1.37 29.33 4.84
C PRO A 134 2.88 29.22 5.01
N THR A 135 3.61 29.85 4.11
CA THR A 135 5.08 29.96 4.21
C THR A 135 5.36 30.61 5.55
N ARG A 136 5.95 29.85 6.48
CA ARG A 136 6.45 30.43 7.72
C ARG A 136 7.43 31.55 7.31
N SER A 137 7.03 32.78 7.56
CA SER A 137 7.97 33.89 7.54
C SER A 137 9.14 33.52 8.47
N PRO A 138 10.38 33.72 8.06
CA PRO A 138 11.50 33.49 8.96
C PRO A 138 11.25 34.31 10.23
N PRO A 139 11.57 33.79 11.42
CA PRO A 139 11.41 34.54 12.66
C PRO A 139 12.18 35.85 12.53
N ASP A 140 11.53 36.96 12.89
CA ASP A 140 12.12 38.30 12.90
C ASP A 140 13.51 38.23 13.55
N GLN A 141 14.53 38.54 12.77
CA GLN A 141 15.88 38.71 13.31
C GLN A 141 15.82 39.86 14.31
N PRO A 142 16.28 39.67 15.56
CA PRO A 142 16.32 40.75 16.50
C PRO A 142 17.19 41.87 15.94
N ALA A 143 16.65 43.09 15.96
CA ALA A 143 17.31 44.28 15.48
C ALA A 143 18.75 44.36 16.04
N GLN A 144 19.73 44.35 15.16
CA GLN A 144 21.13 44.62 15.53
C GLN A 144 21.22 46.02 16.08
N THR A 145 21.40 46.13 17.39
CA THR A 145 21.71 47.39 18.07
C THR A 145 23.02 47.92 17.50
N ARG A 146 22.92 49.00 16.72
CA ARG A 146 24.08 49.77 16.26
C ARG A 146 24.81 50.37 17.47
N THR A 147 26.00 49.89 17.76
CA THR A 147 26.92 50.49 18.72
C THR A 147 27.40 51.82 18.17
N PRO A 148 27.28 52.94 18.92
CA PRO A 148 27.80 54.20 18.42
C PRO A 148 29.33 54.23 18.43
N SER A 149 29.93 54.61 17.30
CA SER A 149 31.36 54.73 17.14
C SER A 149 31.91 55.88 18.03
N ARG A 150 32.78 55.50 18.95
CA ARG A 150 33.53 56.41 19.82
C ARG A 150 34.58 57.18 18.99
N ARG A 151 34.32 58.44 18.67
CA ARG A 151 35.34 59.36 18.13
C ARG A 151 36.46 59.52 19.15
N ARG A 152 37.68 59.15 18.77
CA ARG A 152 38.88 59.55 19.49
C ARG A 152 39.29 61.00 19.04
N ARG A 153 39.55 61.85 20.03
CA ARG A 153 40.33 63.06 19.88
C ARG A 153 41.79 62.68 20.00
#